data_583ac35c70a6a55e8a22f1605bf79701
#
_entry.id   583ac35c70a6a55e8a22f1605bf79701
#
_cell.length_a   1.000
_cell.length_b   1.000
_cell.length_c   1.000
_cell.angle_alpha   90.00
_cell.angle_beta   90.00
_cell.angle_gamma   90.00
#
_symmetry.space_group_name_H-M   'P 1'
#
loop_
_entity.id
_entity.type
_entity.pdbx_description
1 polymer ?
#
loop_
_entity_poly.entity_id
_entity_poly.type
_entity_poly.pdbx_seq_one_letter_code
_entity_poly.pdbx_strand_id
1 'polypeptide(L)'
;MNLASSNTISGAALLAVLAMSTNIVAQQQEQSKQEHTLRYTLRDLGTLPGGTFSQAAGVTGYGLVSGVSTVSDGTQHAALWFEGRTFDIGTPGLGGANSAGFGINMWAEVAGQSESNTTDPNNENFCGYGTGMKCQPFRWQNGKTTRLSLLGGNNGTVSNINNRGDVSGVAETGKRDPACPGAVAVNGTGPQFLDFEAVIWNGGQKAPRELRPLAGDTVGEAYWINDNGLAVGATGLCSNTQLPPFAAGAHAVLWDNYGSPHDLGNLGGTANPAIRGIGNIAFAINNRNHVVGASALAGNANDEAFLWTKETGMVPLGRLDGDTNSAGLAVNNKDEVVGGSINGDILTGDPHPFLWRNGVMAPLSTLLPPDTDLIPLLANAINDDGEIAGFGFQPSSQEIHAFLAIPCGRTNTDKQWCSEDHRGFFGRSDGADRPKTALPESLRRLLQQLGHR
;
A
#
# COMPACT_ATOMS: atom_id res chain seq x y z
N MET A 1 53.26 -21.55 53.54
CA MET A 1 53.02 -22.65 52.60
C MET A 1 52.05 -22.18 51.55
N ASN A 2 52.60 -21.95 50.41
CA ASN A 2 52.14 -21.85 49.08
C ASN A 2 50.78 -22.53 48.76
N LEU A 3 49.89 -21.89 47.97
CA LEU A 3 49.87 -22.09 46.52
C LEU A 3 48.94 -21.09 45.87
N ALA A 4 49.49 -20.32 44.95
CA ALA A 4 48.77 -19.51 43.96
C ALA A 4 48.23 -20.46 42.87
N SER A 5 46.95 -20.37 42.54
CA SER A 5 46.39 -20.98 41.31
C SER A 5 46.23 -19.90 40.24
N SER A 6 47.10 -19.92 39.25
CA SER A 6 47.02 -19.15 38.05
C SER A 6 45.92 -19.74 37.14
N ASN A 7 44.84 -19.01 36.90
CA ASN A 7 43.86 -19.30 35.85
C ASN A 7 44.46 -18.91 34.50
N THR A 8 45.02 -19.85 33.79
CA THR A 8 45.31 -19.73 32.37
C THR A 8 44.03 -19.94 31.60
N ILE A 9 43.42 -18.82 31.16
CA ILE A 9 42.36 -18.87 30.12
C ILE A 9 43.04 -19.39 28.85
N SER A 10 42.63 -20.59 28.43
CA SER A 10 43.23 -21.25 27.26
C SER A 10 43.01 -20.43 26.01
N GLY A 11 44.08 -20.16 25.24
CA GLY A 11 44.04 -19.38 23.98
C GLY A 11 43.07 -19.94 22.91
N ALA A 12 42.54 -21.16 23.09
CA ALA A 12 41.53 -21.73 22.23
C ALA A 12 40.15 -21.05 22.33
N ALA A 13 39.76 -20.51 23.50
CA ALA A 13 38.49 -19.81 23.67
C ALA A 13 38.53 -18.41 23.03
N LEU A 14 39.68 -17.73 23.07
CA LEU A 14 39.85 -16.41 22.43
C LEU A 14 39.88 -16.52 20.91
N LEU A 15 40.47 -17.56 20.34
CA LEU A 15 40.48 -17.85 18.92
C LEU A 15 39.08 -18.22 18.38
N ALA A 16 38.26 -18.93 19.17
CA ALA A 16 36.90 -19.28 18.78
C ALA A 16 35.97 -18.05 18.73
N VAL A 17 36.09 -17.10 19.68
CA VAL A 17 35.31 -15.85 19.69
C VAL A 17 35.73 -14.93 18.56
N LEU A 18 37.02 -14.84 18.24
CA LEU A 18 37.51 -14.07 17.09
C LEU A 18 37.07 -14.70 15.76
N ALA A 19 37.03 -16.01 15.61
CA ALA A 19 36.55 -16.68 14.42
C ALA A 19 35.02 -16.53 14.22
N MET A 20 34.24 -16.50 15.31
CA MET A 20 32.79 -16.22 15.24
C MET A 20 32.51 -14.79 14.85
N SER A 21 33.23 -13.80 15.38
CA SER A 21 33.06 -12.39 15.03
C SER A 21 33.47 -12.11 13.58
N THR A 22 34.51 -12.70 13.06
CA THR A 22 34.92 -12.57 11.66
C THR A 22 33.92 -13.25 10.71
N ASN A 23 33.33 -14.37 11.08
CA ASN A 23 32.27 -14.99 10.29
C ASN A 23 30.97 -14.17 10.26
N ILE A 24 30.58 -13.55 11.37
CA ILE A 24 29.42 -12.66 11.43
C ILE A 24 29.64 -11.41 10.57
N VAL A 25 30.82 -10.79 10.64
CA VAL A 25 31.18 -9.63 9.80
C VAL A 25 31.27 -10.03 8.33
N ALA A 26 31.83 -11.21 8.00
CA ALA A 26 31.87 -11.71 6.65
C ALA A 26 30.47 -12.04 6.10
N GLN A 27 29.61 -12.64 6.90
CA GLN A 27 28.20 -12.87 6.54
C GLN A 27 27.42 -11.57 6.35
N GLN A 28 27.62 -10.56 7.19
CA GLN A 28 27.02 -9.22 7.01
C GLN A 28 27.55 -8.51 5.75
N GLN A 29 28.86 -8.65 5.46
CA GLN A 29 29.43 -8.11 4.22
C GLN A 29 28.99 -8.89 2.97
N GLU A 30 28.80 -10.21 3.04
CA GLU A 30 28.20 -10.98 1.95
C GLU A 30 26.71 -10.66 1.77
N GLN A 31 25.94 -10.50 2.84
CA GLN A 31 24.56 -10.03 2.77
C GLN A 31 24.47 -8.63 2.15
N SER A 32 25.29 -7.68 2.58
CA SER A 32 25.32 -6.34 1.98
C SER A 32 25.77 -6.33 0.51
N LYS A 33 26.69 -7.22 0.12
CA LYS A 33 27.05 -7.42 -1.29
C LYS A 33 25.94 -8.10 -2.10
N GLN A 34 25.18 -9.01 -1.50
CA GLN A 34 24.05 -9.67 -2.15
C GLN A 34 22.87 -8.71 -2.35
N GLU A 35 22.66 -7.77 -1.42
CA GLU A 35 21.60 -6.76 -1.53
C GLU A 35 21.89 -5.72 -2.62
N HIS A 36 23.15 -5.42 -2.89
CA HIS A 36 23.57 -4.56 -4.01
C HIS A 36 23.36 -5.17 -5.40
N THR A 37 22.96 -6.44 -5.50
CA THR A 37 22.71 -7.13 -6.77
C THR A 37 21.23 -7.27 -7.13
N LEU A 38 20.30 -6.89 -6.25
CA LEU A 38 18.87 -6.88 -6.59
C LEU A 38 18.61 -5.77 -7.59
N ARG A 39 18.06 -6.11 -8.75
CA ARG A 39 17.80 -5.19 -9.85
C ARG A 39 16.41 -5.38 -10.40
N TYR A 40 15.85 -4.30 -10.90
CA TYR A 40 14.55 -4.26 -11.51
C TYR A 40 14.62 -3.65 -12.90
N THR A 41 13.71 -4.04 -13.77
CA THR A 41 13.34 -3.27 -14.95
C THR A 41 12.08 -2.47 -14.64
N LEU A 42 11.97 -1.24 -15.14
CA LEU A 42 10.78 -0.42 -14.99
C LEU A 42 9.98 -0.43 -16.29
N ARG A 43 8.70 -0.70 -16.16
CA ARG A 43 7.74 -0.55 -17.25
C ARG A 43 6.83 0.65 -16.93
N ASP A 44 6.88 1.66 -17.78
CA ASP A 44 5.87 2.71 -17.80
C ASP A 44 4.57 2.11 -18.33
N LEU A 45 3.50 2.28 -17.57
CA LEU A 45 2.16 1.75 -17.87
C LEU A 45 1.32 2.76 -18.67
N GLY A 46 1.77 4.02 -18.73
CA GLY A 46 1.08 5.12 -19.41
C GLY A 46 -0.27 5.45 -18.78
N THR A 47 -1.03 6.25 -19.52
CA THR A 47 -2.37 6.74 -19.15
C THR A 47 -3.45 6.14 -20.06
N LEU A 48 -4.71 6.35 -19.72
CA LEU A 48 -5.81 6.17 -20.65
C LEU A 48 -5.71 7.18 -21.81
N PRO A 49 -6.34 6.92 -22.97
CA PRO A 49 -6.22 7.79 -24.12
C PRO A 49 -6.56 9.26 -23.84
N GLY A 50 -5.59 10.15 -24.09
CA GLY A 50 -5.71 11.59 -23.85
C GLY A 50 -5.57 12.03 -22.38
N GLY A 51 -5.29 11.11 -21.46
CA GLY A 51 -4.99 11.41 -20.07
C GLY A 51 -3.55 11.87 -19.89
N THR A 52 -3.27 12.53 -18.77
CA THR A 52 -1.95 13.06 -18.37
C THR A 52 -1.52 12.59 -16.98
N PHE A 53 -2.38 11.83 -16.32
CA PHE A 53 -2.14 11.30 -14.98
C PHE A 53 -2.58 9.85 -14.89
N SER A 54 -1.75 9.00 -14.29
CA SER A 54 -2.15 7.67 -13.86
C SER A 54 -1.39 7.23 -12.61
N GLN A 55 -2.01 6.36 -11.83
CA GLN A 55 -1.45 5.83 -10.59
C GLN A 55 -1.88 4.38 -10.43
N ALA A 56 -0.93 3.48 -10.20
CA ALA A 56 -1.19 2.10 -9.82
C ALA A 56 -1.43 1.98 -8.33
N ALA A 57 -2.41 1.16 -7.94
CA ALA A 57 -2.80 0.94 -6.55
C ALA A 57 -2.71 -0.53 -6.12
N GLY A 58 -2.87 -1.48 -7.02
CA GLY A 58 -2.78 -2.91 -6.74
C GLY A 58 -2.11 -3.68 -7.87
N VAL A 59 -1.48 -4.82 -7.53
CA VAL A 59 -0.83 -5.72 -8.50
C VAL A 59 -1.07 -7.18 -8.12
N THR A 60 -1.51 -7.98 -9.09
CA THR A 60 -1.67 -9.44 -8.92
C THR A 60 -0.36 -10.18 -9.18
N GLY A 61 -0.28 -11.46 -8.77
CA GLY A 61 0.82 -12.34 -9.12
C GLY A 61 1.00 -12.61 -10.62
N TYR A 62 0.06 -12.16 -11.47
CA TYR A 62 0.15 -12.26 -12.94
C TYR A 62 0.62 -10.95 -13.59
N GLY A 63 0.94 -9.92 -12.81
CA GLY A 63 1.30 -8.61 -13.33
C GLY A 63 0.11 -7.80 -13.87
N LEU A 64 -1.14 -8.15 -13.53
CA LEU A 64 -2.30 -7.30 -13.78
C LEU A 64 -2.33 -6.21 -12.70
N VAL A 65 -2.37 -4.95 -13.12
CA VAL A 65 -2.32 -3.77 -12.25
C VAL A 65 -3.66 -3.06 -12.28
N SER A 66 -4.17 -2.66 -11.12
CA SER A 66 -5.35 -1.77 -10.97
C SER A 66 -4.92 -0.38 -10.52
N GLY A 67 -5.74 0.61 -10.82
CA GLY A 67 -5.50 1.98 -10.39
C GLY A 67 -6.46 2.99 -10.99
N VAL A 68 -5.97 4.19 -11.17
CA VAL A 68 -6.70 5.33 -11.73
C VAL A 68 -5.92 5.96 -12.87
N SER A 69 -6.61 6.47 -13.88
CA SER A 69 -6.03 7.31 -14.92
C SER A 69 -7.03 8.38 -15.35
N THR A 70 -6.52 9.57 -15.67
CA THR A 70 -7.34 10.56 -16.35
C THR A 70 -7.61 10.18 -17.79
N VAL A 71 -8.70 10.71 -18.35
CA VAL A 71 -9.04 10.67 -19.77
C VAL A 71 -8.97 12.08 -20.35
N SER A 72 -9.24 12.24 -21.64
CA SER A 72 -9.03 13.48 -22.40
C SER A 72 -9.79 14.72 -21.88
N ASP A 73 -10.88 14.54 -21.15
CA ASP A 73 -11.64 15.65 -20.53
C ASP A 73 -11.18 15.99 -19.11
N GLY A 74 -10.14 15.29 -18.61
CA GLY A 74 -9.56 15.48 -17.28
C GLY A 74 -10.27 14.70 -16.16
N THR A 75 -11.36 14.01 -16.46
CA THR A 75 -11.99 13.12 -15.45
C THR A 75 -11.13 11.90 -15.16
N GLN A 76 -11.28 11.36 -13.96
CA GLN A 76 -10.53 10.19 -13.50
C GLN A 76 -11.37 8.92 -13.67
N HIS A 77 -10.79 7.91 -14.29
CA HIS A 77 -11.42 6.60 -14.45
C HIS A 77 -10.62 5.50 -13.74
N ALA A 78 -11.32 4.56 -13.14
CA ALA A 78 -10.72 3.30 -12.74
C ALA A 78 -10.13 2.61 -13.98
N ALA A 79 -8.87 2.17 -13.86
CA ALA A 79 -8.11 1.62 -14.98
C ALA A 79 -7.43 0.31 -14.61
N LEU A 80 -7.14 -0.51 -15.64
CA LEU A 80 -6.33 -1.71 -15.54
C LEU A 80 -5.20 -1.66 -16.57
N TRP A 81 -4.07 -2.24 -16.21
CA TRP A 81 -2.91 -2.43 -17.11
C TRP A 81 -2.48 -3.88 -17.11
N PHE A 82 -2.31 -4.45 -18.30
CA PHE A 82 -1.83 -5.81 -18.46
C PHE A 82 -1.09 -5.98 -19.78
N GLU A 83 0.11 -6.53 -19.75
CA GLU A 83 0.95 -6.83 -20.93
C GLU A 83 1.09 -5.66 -21.92
N GLY A 84 1.26 -4.43 -21.39
CA GLY A 84 1.43 -3.21 -22.20
C GLY A 84 0.13 -2.65 -22.77
N ARG A 85 -1.02 -3.16 -22.36
CA ARG A 85 -2.35 -2.64 -22.72
C ARG A 85 -3.00 -1.96 -21.52
N THR A 86 -3.66 -0.85 -21.80
CA THR A 86 -4.47 -0.11 -20.82
C THR A 86 -5.96 -0.34 -21.09
N PHE A 87 -6.73 -0.58 -20.05
CA PHE A 87 -8.16 -0.85 -20.14
C PHE A 87 -8.92 0.11 -19.23
N ASP A 88 -9.87 0.82 -19.81
CA ASP A 88 -10.77 1.72 -19.11
C ASP A 88 -11.92 0.92 -18.47
N ILE A 89 -11.98 0.88 -17.15
CA ILE A 89 -13.17 0.39 -16.42
C ILE A 89 -14.27 1.44 -16.45
N GLY A 90 -13.87 2.72 -16.55
CA GLY A 90 -14.78 3.85 -16.57
C GLY A 90 -15.40 4.16 -15.22
N THR A 91 -16.50 4.88 -15.27
CA THR A 91 -17.37 5.14 -14.13
C THR A 91 -18.47 4.07 -14.11
N PRO A 92 -18.31 2.97 -13.38
CA PRO A 92 -19.03 1.73 -13.64
C PRO A 92 -20.52 1.76 -13.30
N GLY A 93 -21.28 2.59 -14.05
CA GLY A 93 -22.75 2.63 -13.98
C GLY A 93 -23.32 3.27 -12.71
N LEU A 94 -22.51 4.01 -11.93
CA LEU A 94 -22.94 4.71 -10.72
C LEU A 94 -23.36 6.16 -10.98
N GLY A 95 -23.11 6.67 -12.19
CA GLY A 95 -23.69 7.91 -12.72
C GLY A 95 -22.82 9.14 -12.57
N GLY A 96 -21.73 9.10 -11.86
CA GLY A 96 -20.77 10.21 -11.75
C GLY A 96 -19.72 10.21 -12.85
N ALA A 97 -18.89 11.25 -12.89
CA ALA A 97 -17.83 11.43 -13.87
C ALA A 97 -16.50 10.78 -13.46
N ASN A 98 -16.25 10.65 -12.16
CA ASN A 98 -14.96 10.18 -11.64
C ASN A 98 -15.08 8.83 -10.95
N SER A 99 -14.05 8.01 -11.12
CA SER A 99 -13.85 6.74 -10.42
C SER A 99 -12.38 6.41 -10.23
N ALA A 100 -12.07 5.51 -9.29
CA ALA A 100 -10.74 4.96 -9.08
C ALA A 100 -10.84 3.47 -8.72
N GLY A 101 -9.91 2.65 -9.22
CA GLY A 101 -9.69 1.30 -8.77
C GLY A 101 -8.56 1.27 -7.74
N PHE A 102 -8.77 0.59 -6.62
CA PHE A 102 -7.77 0.44 -5.58
C PHE A 102 -7.23 -1.00 -5.53
N GLY A 103 -7.85 -1.86 -4.73
CA GLY A 103 -7.43 -3.25 -4.63
C GLY A 103 -7.82 -4.10 -5.84
N ILE A 104 -6.99 -5.10 -6.14
CA ILE A 104 -7.27 -6.14 -7.12
C ILE A 104 -6.86 -7.50 -6.56
N ASN A 105 -7.68 -8.53 -6.78
CA ASN A 105 -7.37 -9.88 -6.35
C ASN A 105 -6.95 -10.79 -7.52
N MET A 106 -6.55 -12.03 -7.21
CA MET A 106 -6.12 -13.01 -8.20
C MET A 106 -7.20 -13.42 -9.22
N TRP A 107 -8.46 -13.08 -8.97
CA TRP A 107 -9.59 -13.38 -9.87
C TRP A 107 -9.94 -12.21 -10.78
N ALA A 108 -9.07 -11.16 -10.81
CA ALA A 108 -9.30 -9.90 -11.50
C ALA A 108 -10.58 -9.19 -11.04
N GLU A 109 -10.97 -9.35 -9.77
CA GLU A 109 -11.95 -8.48 -9.15
C GLU A 109 -11.26 -7.20 -8.69
N VAL A 110 -11.84 -6.06 -9.04
CA VAL A 110 -11.36 -4.73 -8.62
C VAL A 110 -12.33 -4.16 -7.60
N ALA A 111 -11.82 -3.73 -6.47
CA ALA A 111 -12.53 -2.87 -5.54
C ALA A 111 -12.17 -1.41 -5.82
N GLY A 112 -13.16 -0.53 -5.84
CA GLY A 112 -12.97 0.87 -6.19
C GLY A 112 -14.08 1.77 -5.65
N GLN A 113 -13.94 3.06 -5.93
CA GLN A 113 -14.93 4.08 -5.65
C GLN A 113 -15.34 4.80 -6.93
N SER A 114 -16.55 5.32 -6.95
CA SER A 114 -17.05 6.17 -8.03
C SER A 114 -17.98 7.22 -7.46
N GLU A 115 -17.95 8.39 -8.03
CA GLU A 115 -18.99 9.36 -7.78
C GLU A 115 -20.34 8.85 -8.27
N SER A 116 -21.40 9.31 -7.65
CA SER A 116 -22.76 9.24 -8.20
C SER A 116 -23.12 10.53 -8.93
N ASN A 117 -24.28 10.56 -9.56
CA ASN A 117 -24.86 11.78 -10.13
C ASN A 117 -25.64 12.63 -9.10
N THR A 118 -25.48 12.35 -7.81
CA THR A 118 -26.23 13.01 -6.74
C THR A 118 -25.26 13.77 -5.86
N THR A 119 -25.53 15.07 -5.66
CA THR A 119 -24.78 15.92 -4.74
C THR A 119 -24.89 15.42 -3.30
N ASP A 120 -23.81 15.47 -2.57
CA ASP A 120 -23.82 15.20 -1.15
C ASP A 120 -24.54 16.32 -0.40
N PRO A 121 -25.51 16.01 0.48
CA PRO A 121 -26.30 17.02 1.18
C PRO A 121 -25.49 17.87 2.18
N ASN A 122 -24.34 17.37 2.60
CA ASN A 122 -23.42 18.07 3.49
C ASN A 122 -22.25 18.72 2.73
N ASN A 123 -22.20 18.54 1.40
CA ASN A 123 -21.08 18.94 0.54
C ASN A 123 -19.75 18.35 0.98
N GLU A 124 -19.78 17.12 1.51
CA GLU A 124 -18.60 16.34 1.86
C GLU A 124 -17.90 15.88 0.59
N ASN A 125 -16.58 16.05 0.52
CA ASN A 125 -15.79 15.63 -0.64
C ASN A 125 -15.15 14.25 -0.38
N PHE A 126 -15.97 13.28 -0.06
CA PHE A 126 -15.54 11.97 0.43
C PHE A 126 -14.72 11.18 -0.60
N CYS A 127 -15.05 11.24 -1.88
CA CYS A 127 -14.25 10.66 -2.97
C CYS A 127 -12.93 11.41 -3.27
N GLY A 128 -12.76 12.63 -2.77
CA GLY A 128 -11.55 13.41 -2.99
C GLY A 128 -11.47 14.14 -4.35
N TYR A 129 -12.50 14.10 -5.20
CA TYR A 129 -12.47 14.72 -6.52
C TYR A 129 -12.84 16.21 -6.54
N GLY A 130 -13.28 16.78 -5.41
CA GLY A 130 -13.63 18.20 -5.30
C GLY A 130 -14.99 18.58 -5.88
N THR A 131 -15.81 17.63 -6.26
CA THR A 131 -17.10 17.85 -6.94
C THR A 131 -18.27 17.99 -5.99
N GLY A 132 -18.14 17.57 -4.71
CA GLY A 132 -19.24 17.51 -3.75
C GLY A 132 -20.31 16.46 -4.09
N MET A 133 -19.99 15.49 -4.96
CA MET A 133 -20.89 14.39 -5.28
C MET A 133 -20.73 13.26 -4.27
N LYS A 134 -21.82 12.48 -4.06
CA LYS A 134 -21.77 11.30 -3.19
C LYS A 134 -20.78 10.26 -3.70
N CYS A 135 -19.97 9.73 -2.80
CA CYS A 135 -18.99 8.69 -3.04
C CYS A 135 -19.59 7.30 -2.84
N GLN A 136 -19.45 6.44 -3.84
CA GLN A 136 -20.04 5.10 -3.83
C GLN A 136 -18.99 4.02 -3.99
N PRO A 137 -18.85 3.11 -3.03
CA PRO A 137 -17.96 1.96 -3.13
C PRO A 137 -18.54 0.94 -4.11
N PHE A 138 -17.65 0.31 -4.88
CA PHE A 138 -18.03 -0.74 -5.80
C PHE A 138 -17.04 -1.91 -5.82
N ARG A 139 -17.53 -3.05 -6.30
CA ARG A 139 -16.73 -4.18 -6.77
C ARG A 139 -17.04 -4.41 -8.25
N TRP A 140 -16.01 -4.56 -9.06
CA TRP A 140 -16.12 -4.79 -10.50
C TRP A 140 -15.42 -6.10 -10.88
N GLN A 141 -16.05 -6.88 -11.74
CA GLN A 141 -15.47 -8.07 -12.34
C GLN A 141 -16.12 -8.36 -13.68
N ASN A 142 -15.31 -8.66 -14.71
CA ASN A 142 -15.79 -9.08 -16.03
C ASN A 142 -16.86 -8.14 -16.63
N GLY A 143 -16.64 -6.83 -16.54
CA GLY A 143 -17.58 -5.81 -17.05
C GLY A 143 -18.83 -5.61 -16.20
N LYS A 144 -18.97 -6.32 -15.09
CA LYS A 144 -20.11 -6.20 -14.18
C LYS A 144 -19.71 -5.46 -12.91
N THR A 145 -20.41 -4.37 -12.62
CA THR A 145 -20.29 -3.62 -11.36
C THR A 145 -21.32 -4.09 -10.34
N THR A 146 -20.87 -4.19 -9.11
CA THR A 146 -21.72 -4.38 -7.94
C THR A 146 -21.48 -3.21 -7.00
N ARG A 147 -22.47 -2.33 -6.83
CA ARG A 147 -22.45 -1.28 -5.81
C ARG A 147 -22.51 -1.93 -4.44
N LEU A 148 -21.64 -1.48 -3.53
CA LEU A 148 -21.62 -1.89 -2.14
C LEU A 148 -22.48 -0.92 -1.31
N SER A 149 -23.20 -1.44 -0.31
CA SER A 149 -24.10 -0.62 0.52
C SER A 149 -23.30 0.09 1.61
N LEU A 150 -23.85 1.19 2.10
CA LEU A 150 -23.31 2.00 3.19
C LEU A 150 -23.94 1.63 4.54
N LEU A 151 -23.50 2.23 5.62
CA LEU A 151 -24.06 2.06 6.98
C LEU A 151 -25.26 2.99 7.28
N GLY A 152 -25.79 3.63 6.23
CA GLY A 152 -26.94 4.54 6.34
C GLY A 152 -26.62 6.01 6.02
N GLY A 153 -25.34 6.33 5.84
CA GLY A 153 -24.87 7.65 5.41
C GLY A 153 -24.89 7.84 3.89
N ASN A 154 -24.21 8.85 3.42
CA ASN A 154 -24.18 9.26 2.02
C ASN A 154 -23.02 8.68 1.25
N ASN A 155 -21.88 8.45 1.93
CA ASN A 155 -20.60 8.22 1.34
C ASN A 155 -19.93 6.95 1.87
N GLY A 156 -19.06 6.38 1.06
CA GLY A 156 -18.16 5.29 1.43
C GLY A 156 -17.14 5.06 0.33
N THR A 157 -15.99 4.55 0.72
CA THR A 157 -14.93 4.14 -0.20
C THR A 157 -14.36 2.79 0.20
N VAL A 158 -13.64 2.18 -0.71
CA VAL A 158 -12.90 0.92 -0.48
C VAL A 158 -11.42 1.22 -0.46
N SER A 159 -10.66 0.32 0.17
CA SER A 159 -9.20 0.42 0.21
C SER A 159 -8.55 -0.80 -0.42
N ASN A 160 -9.04 -2.01 -0.14
CA ASN A 160 -8.45 -3.24 -0.66
C ASN A 160 -9.48 -4.36 -0.85
N ILE A 161 -9.09 -5.42 -1.56
CA ILE A 161 -9.86 -6.67 -1.74
C ILE A 161 -8.93 -7.88 -1.61
N ASN A 162 -9.35 -8.89 -0.84
CA ASN A 162 -8.62 -10.14 -0.73
C ASN A 162 -9.04 -11.19 -1.79
N ASN A 163 -8.37 -12.35 -1.81
CA ASN A 163 -8.66 -13.42 -2.76
C ASN A 163 -9.96 -14.18 -2.49
N ARG A 164 -10.67 -13.89 -1.38
CA ARG A 164 -12.02 -14.39 -1.11
C ARG A 164 -13.11 -13.42 -1.59
N GLY A 165 -12.70 -12.26 -2.13
CA GLY A 165 -13.61 -11.19 -2.53
C GLY A 165 -14.12 -10.35 -1.36
N ASP A 166 -13.52 -10.46 -0.16
CA ASP A 166 -13.82 -9.54 0.94
C ASP A 166 -13.14 -8.20 0.67
N VAL A 167 -13.87 -7.11 0.83
CA VAL A 167 -13.43 -5.74 0.57
C VAL A 167 -13.34 -4.97 1.87
N SER A 168 -12.22 -4.33 2.13
CA SER A 168 -12.03 -3.39 3.26
C SER A 168 -12.27 -1.96 2.82
N GLY A 169 -12.66 -1.10 3.75
CA GLY A 169 -12.86 0.31 3.49
C GLY A 169 -13.54 1.04 4.63
N VAL A 170 -14.23 2.10 4.27
CA VAL A 170 -14.95 2.98 5.19
C VAL A 170 -16.34 3.32 4.65
N ALA A 171 -17.31 3.44 5.53
CA ALA A 171 -18.66 3.87 5.18
C ALA A 171 -19.23 4.81 6.24
N GLU A 172 -19.88 5.87 5.78
CA GLU A 172 -20.62 6.74 6.68
C GLU A 172 -21.83 6.05 7.28
N THR A 173 -22.04 6.32 8.56
CA THR A 173 -23.30 6.05 9.24
C THR A 173 -24.31 7.16 8.94
N GLY A 174 -25.58 6.97 9.20
CA GLY A 174 -26.56 8.06 9.08
C GLY A 174 -26.54 9.06 10.25
N LYS A 175 -25.55 8.98 11.13
CA LYS A 175 -25.45 9.76 12.36
C LYS A 175 -24.47 10.92 12.19
N ARG A 176 -24.80 12.05 12.80
CA ARG A 176 -23.86 13.16 12.92
C ARG A 176 -22.93 12.90 14.10
N ASP A 177 -21.61 13.00 13.88
CA ASP A 177 -20.64 13.04 14.98
C ASP A 177 -20.34 14.52 15.32
N PRO A 178 -20.65 14.97 16.55
CA PRO A 178 -20.33 16.33 17.00
C PRO A 178 -18.82 16.62 17.04
N ALA A 179 -17.97 15.58 17.07
CA ALA A 179 -16.53 15.71 17.03
C ALA A 179 -16.01 15.96 15.60
N CYS A 180 -16.81 15.68 14.56
CA CYS A 180 -16.44 16.01 13.20
C CYS A 180 -16.39 17.53 13.00
N PRO A 181 -15.34 18.07 12.39
CA PRO A 181 -15.06 19.52 12.41
C PRO A 181 -16.08 20.36 11.63
N GLY A 182 -16.86 19.76 10.72
CA GLY A 182 -17.79 20.50 9.88
C GLY A 182 -17.11 21.59 9.02
N ALA A 183 -15.79 21.60 8.99
CA ALA A 183 -14.96 22.58 8.32
C ALA A 183 -14.18 21.92 7.19
N VAL A 184 -13.67 22.73 6.27
CA VAL A 184 -12.78 22.27 5.20
C VAL A 184 -11.51 21.72 5.83
N ALA A 185 -11.15 20.48 5.48
CA ALA A 185 -9.88 19.91 5.90
C ALA A 185 -8.69 20.72 5.39
N VAL A 186 -7.53 20.56 6.03
CA VAL A 186 -6.31 21.32 5.72
C VAL A 186 -5.88 21.19 4.25
N ASN A 187 -6.21 20.09 3.59
CA ASN A 187 -5.95 19.86 2.16
C ASN A 187 -7.07 20.35 1.22
N GLY A 188 -8.11 21.02 1.72
CA GLY A 188 -9.23 21.49 0.91
C GLY A 188 -10.22 20.43 0.48
N THR A 189 -10.21 19.24 1.09
CA THR A 189 -11.11 18.12 0.73
C THR A 189 -12.55 18.29 1.17
N GLY A 190 -12.93 19.41 1.79
CA GLY A 190 -14.31 19.67 2.21
C GLY A 190 -14.58 19.26 3.66
N PRO A 191 -15.79 19.61 4.16
CA PRO A 191 -16.18 19.30 5.53
C PRO A 191 -16.45 17.80 5.74
N GLN A 192 -16.32 17.34 6.96
CA GLN A 192 -16.87 16.06 7.43
C GLN A 192 -17.92 16.34 8.52
N PHE A 193 -19.11 15.76 8.42
CA PHE A 193 -20.21 15.93 9.35
C PHE A 193 -20.74 14.62 9.89
N LEU A 194 -20.83 13.61 9.02
CA LEU A 194 -21.34 12.31 9.43
C LEU A 194 -20.21 11.48 10.04
N ASP A 195 -20.61 10.70 11.02
CA ASP A 195 -19.80 9.64 11.55
C ASP A 195 -19.49 8.58 10.48
N PHE A 196 -18.30 8.03 10.49
CA PHE A 196 -17.86 7.01 9.53
C PHE A 196 -17.08 5.90 10.25
N GLU A 197 -17.28 4.67 9.80
CA GLU A 197 -16.73 3.48 10.41
C GLU A 197 -15.95 2.63 9.43
N ALA A 198 -14.93 1.97 9.95
CA ALA A 198 -14.25 0.91 9.24
C ALA A 198 -15.22 -0.23 8.92
N VAL A 199 -15.16 -0.76 7.70
CA VAL A 199 -16.09 -1.81 7.26
C VAL A 199 -15.40 -2.89 6.45
N ILE A 200 -16.03 -4.08 6.47
CA ILE A 200 -15.77 -5.18 5.54
C ILE A 200 -17.06 -5.55 4.81
N TRP A 201 -17.03 -5.52 3.48
CA TRP A 201 -18.02 -6.16 2.63
C TRP A 201 -17.54 -7.57 2.32
N ASN A 202 -18.14 -8.58 2.95
CA ASN A 202 -17.77 -9.97 2.71
C ASN A 202 -18.02 -10.39 1.26
N GLY A 203 -17.24 -11.31 0.76
CA GLY A 203 -17.34 -11.82 -0.60
C GLY A 203 -18.78 -12.21 -0.98
N GLY A 204 -19.26 -11.69 -2.13
CA GLY A 204 -20.62 -11.91 -2.61
C GLY A 204 -21.72 -11.09 -1.91
N GLN A 205 -21.45 -10.44 -0.79
CA GLN A 205 -22.41 -9.61 -0.07
C GLN A 205 -22.29 -8.15 -0.46
N LYS A 206 -23.40 -7.39 -0.33
CA LYS A 206 -23.42 -5.94 -0.55
C LYS A 206 -23.44 -5.16 0.75
N ALA A 207 -24.05 -5.71 1.80
CA ALA A 207 -24.12 -5.07 3.09
C ALA A 207 -22.76 -5.13 3.80
N PRO A 208 -22.29 -4.02 4.36
CA PRO A 208 -21.05 -3.99 5.11
C PRO A 208 -21.23 -4.61 6.51
N ARG A 209 -20.16 -5.18 7.01
CA ARG A 209 -19.98 -5.47 8.43
C ARG A 209 -19.13 -4.34 9.02
N GLU A 210 -19.69 -3.64 9.98
CA GLU A 210 -19.00 -2.60 10.75
C GLU A 210 -17.89 -3.22 11.60
N LEU A 211 -16.74 -2.56 11.64
CA LEU A 211 -15.62 -2.86 12.51
C LEU A 211 -15.56 -1.81 13.61
N ARG A 212 -15.56 -2.25 14.85
CA ARG A 212 -15.60 -1.32 15.99
C ARG A 212 -14.29 -0.55 16.11
N PRO A 213 -14.34 0.76 16.41
CA PRO A 213 -13.13 1.49 16.79
C PRO A 213 -12.62 1.05 18.17
N LEU A 214 -11.40 1.42 18.51
CA LEU A 214 -10.87 1.26 19.86
C LEU A 214 -11.68 2.07 20.87
N ALA A 215 -11.67 1.64 22.12
CA ALA A 215 -12.40 2.34 23.19
C ALA A 215 -11.89 3.78 23.36
N GLY A 216 -12.77 4.74 23.16
CA GLY A 216 -12.47 6.17 23.21
C GLY A 216 -12.37 6.84 21.84
N ASP A 217 -12.24 6.07 20.78
CA ASP A 217 -12.29 6.55 19.40
C ASP A 217 -13.73 6.57 18.88
N THR A 218 -14.02 7.44 17.92
CA THR A 218 -15.35 7.60 17.33
C THR A 218 -15.43 7.22 15.87
N VAL A 219 -14.31 7.13 15.16
CA VAL A 219 -14.24 6.80 13.74
C VAL A 219 -13.13 5.81 13.43
N GLY A 220 -13.24 5.13 12.30
CA GLY A 220 -12.23 4.21 11.83
C GLY A 220 -12.24 4.00 10.32
N GLU A 221 -11.12 3.52 9.79
CA GLU A 221 -10.97 3.10 8.40
C GLU A 221 -10.14 1.82 8.32
N ALA A 222 -10.63 0.84 7.55
CA ALA A 222 -9.91 -0.40 7.27
C ALA A 222 -9.18 -0.29 5.92
N TYR A 223 -7.86 -0.16 5.96
CA TYR A 223 -7.02 0.00 4.76
C TYR A 223 -6.76 -1.32 4.03
N TRP A 224 -6.60 -2.42 4.74
CA TRP A 224 -6.27 -3.70 4.12
C TRP A 224 -6.98 -4.86 4.79
N ILE A 225 -7.22 -5.92 4.01
CA ILE A 225 -7.72 -7.21 4.50
C ILE A 225 -6.93 -8.35 3.85
N ASN A 226 -6.41 -9.29 4.67
CA ASN A 226 -5.70 -10.46 4.15
C ASN A 226 -6.65 -11.64 3.86
N ASP A 227 -6.10 -12.71 3.28
CA ASP A 227 -6.89 -13.92 2.98
C ASP A 227 -7.30 -14.71 4.23
N ASN A 228 -6.73 -14.42 5.40
CA ASN A 228 -7.17 -14.97 6.68
C ASN A 228 -8.40 -14.23 7.25
N GLY A 229 -8.79 -13.08 6.66
CA GLY A 229 -9.92 -12.25 7.08
C GLY A 229 -9.60 -11.27 8.19
N LEU A 230 -8.32 -11.10 8.52
CA LEU A 230 -7.86 -10.03 9.40
C LEU A 230 -7.77 -8.73 8.61
N ALA A 231 -8.29 -7.66 9.18
CA ALA A 231 -8.20 -6.34 8.59
C ALA A 231 -7.30 -5.43 9.43
N VAL A 232 -6.65 -4.47 8.81
CA VAL A 232 -5.83 -3.46 9.48
C VAL A 232 -6.19 -2.07 9.01
N GLY A 233 -5.90 -1.09 9.87
CA GLY A 233 -6.18 0.30 9.55
C GLY A 233 -5.88 1.23 10.71
N ALA A 234 -6.74 2.23 10.88
CA ALA A 234 -6.63 3.20 11.94
C ALA A 234 -7.98 3.51 12.57
N THR A 235 -7.95 3.91 13.84
CA THR A 235 -9.08 4.51 14.55
C THR A 235 -8.65 5.80 15.24
N GLY A 236 -9.61 6.69 15.51
CA GLY A 236 -9.35 7.97 16.14
C GLY A 236 -10.63 8.74 16.41
N LEU A 237 -10.47 10.03 16.74
CA LEU A 237 -11.58 10.95 16.86
C LEU A 237 -11.81 11.66 15.51
N CYS A 238 -13.07 11.88 15.14
CA CYS A 238 -13.39 12.61 13.92
C CYS A 238 -12.79 14.03 13.91
N SER A 239 -12.65 14.67 15.08
CA SER A 239 -11.98 15.96 15.23
C SER A 239 -10.49 15.96 14.84
N ASN A 240 -9.88 14.80 14.84
CA ASN A 240 -8.47 14.61 14.51
C ASN A 240 -8.24 14.25 13.04
N THR A 241 -9.31 14.07 12.26
CA THR A 241 -9.21 13.76 10.83
C THR A 241 -8.62 14.96 10.09
N GLN A 242 -7.37 14.82 9.64
CA GLN A 242 -6.70 15.88 8.86
C GLN A 242 -7.01 15.76 7.36
N LEU A 243 -7.42 14.60 6.92
CA LEU A 243 -7.67 14.23 5.54
C LEU A 243 -8.94 13.38 5.47
N PRO A 244 -10.14 13.92 5.73
CA PRO A 244 -11.34 13.15 5.48
C PRO A 244 -11.35 12.64 4.02
N PRO A 245 -11.71 11.37 3.78
CA PRO A 245 -12.30 10.42 4.71
C PRO A 245 -11.31 9.59 5.53
N PHE A 246 -10.03 9.95 5.57
CA PHE A 246 -9.03 9.16 6.27
C PHE A 246 -9.14 9.39 7.77
N ALA A 247 -9.33 8.32 8.53
CA ALA A 247 -9.21 8.38 9.97
C ALA A 247 -7.81 8.92 10.31
N ALA A 248 -7.75 10.01 11.05
CA ALA A 248 -6.46 10.44 11.56
C ALA A 248 -5.97 9.37 12.51
N GLY A 249 -4.89 8.70 12.12
CA GLY A 249 -4.35 7.57 12.84
C GLY A 249 -3.88 7.91 14.24
N ALA A 250 -4.81 8.04 15.19
CA ALA A 250 -4.47 8.06 16.60
C ALA A 250 -3.91 6.69 16.99
N HIS A 251 -4.57 5.62 16.49
CA HIS A 251 -4.20 4.24 16.79
C HIS A 251 -4.13 3.40 15.51
N ALA A 252 -3.01 2.70 15.32
CA ALA A 252 -2.87 1.64 14.34
C ALA A 252 -3.58 0.39 14.89
N VAL A 253 -4.51 -0.18 14.12
CA VAL A 253 -5.42 -1.22 14.60
C VAL A 253 -5.41 -2.44 13.69
N LEU A 254 -5.52 -3.62 14.31
CA LEU A 254 -5.85 -4.87 13.66
C LEU A 254 -7.23 -5.32 14.15
N TRP A 255 -8.15 -5.62 13.24
CA TRP A 255 -9.43 -6.25 13.55
C TRP A 255 -9.39 -7.74 13.27
N ASP A 256 -9.87 -8.50 14.24
CA ASP A 256 -10.04 -9.95 14.08
C ASP A 256 -11.25 -10.29 13.18
N ASN A 257 -11.44 -11.59 12.94
CA ASN A 257 -12.55 -12.09 12.11
C ASN A 257 -13.95 -11.77 12.69
N TYR A 258 -14.03 -11.34 13.94
CA TYR A 258 -15.27 -10.92 14.60
C TYR A 258 -15.47 -9.40 14.57
N GLY A 259 -14.47 -8.65 14.07
CA GLY A 259 -14.47 -7.20 14.05
C GLY A 259 -14.07 -6.56 15.37
N SER A 260 -13.40 -7.32 16.25
CA SER A 260 -12.85 -6.79 17.50
C SER A 260 -11.53 -6.10 17.23
N PRO A 261 -11.33 -4.85 17.67
CA PRO A 261 -10.11 -4.10 17.45
C PRO A 261 -9.01 -4.51 18.43
N HIS A 262 -7.78 -4.56 17.94
CA HIS A 262 -6.57 -4.76 18.72
C HIS A 262 -5.60 -3.62 18.41
N ASP A 263 -5.21 -2.87 19.43
CA ASP A 263 -4.20 -1.82 19.32
C ASP A 263 -2.83 -2.44 19.03
N LEU A 264 -2.18 -1.99 17.96
CA LEU A 264 -0.85 -2.46 17.56
C LEU A 264 0.28 -1.71 18.30
N GLY A 265 -0.07 -0.66 19.06
CA GLY A 265 0.88 0.22 19.73
C GLY A 265 1.45 1.29 18.80
N ASN A 266 2.58 1.88 19.20
CA ASN A 266 3.25 2.94 18.46
C ASN A 266 4.76 2.95 18.73
N LEU A 267 5.51 3.76 17.97
CA LEU A 267 6.96 3.96 18.12
C LEU A 267 7.33 5.07 19.13
N GLY A 268 6.45 5.32 20.11
CA GLY A 268 6.69 6.28 21.20
C GLY A 268 5.97 7.62 21.04
N GLY A 269 5.31 7.85 19.90
CA GLY A 269 4.50 9.03 19.63
C GLY A 269 3.01 8.73 19.65
N THR A 270 2.23 9.76 19.99
CA THR A 270 0.78 9.77 19.82
C THR A 270 0.47 10.67 18.64
N ALA A 271 -0.44 10.29 17.75
CA ALA A 271 -0.81 11.15 16.64
C ALA A 271 -1.24 12.52 17.16
N ASN A 272 -0.57 13.57 16.71
CA ASN A 272 -0.92 14.93 17.08
C ASN A 272 -1.55 15.63 15.87
N PRO A 273 -2.85 15.96 15.93
CA PRO A 273 -3.53 16.63 14.83
C PRO A 273 -2.96 18.01 14.48
N ALA A 274 -2.19 18.63 15.37
CA ALA A 274 -1.53 19.89 15.09
C ALA A 274 -0.24 19.74 14.28
N ILE A 275 0.30 18.54 14.15
CA ILE A 275 1.50 18.24 13.36
C ILE A 275 1.07 17.45 12.12
N ARG A 276 1.42 17.93 10.94
CA ARG A 276 1.12 17.28 9.67
C ARG A 276 1.97 16.02 9.53
N GLY A 277 1.45 14.90 10.05
CA GLY A 277 2.03 13.58 9.95
C GLY A 277 0.96 12.56 9.56
N ILE A 278 1.38 11.35 9.19
CA ILE A 278 0.46 10.24 8.92
C ILE A 278 -0.10 9.74 10.26
N GLY A 279 0.69 9.83 11.33
CA GLY A 279 0.34 9.30 12.65
C GLY A 279 0.49 7.79 12.73
N ASN A 280 -0.30 7.16 13.59
CA ASN A 280 -0.25 5.71 13.81
C ASN A 280 -1.28 5.01 12.91
N ILE A 281 -0.84 4.50 11.76
CA ILE A 281 -1.70 3.86 10.75
C ILE A 281 -1.09 2.53 10.32
N ALA A 282 -1.90 1.48 10.30
CA ALA A 282 -1.57 0.19 9.68
C ALA A 282 -2.11 0.18 8.23
N PHE A 283 -1.21 0.28 7.23
CA PHE A 283 -1.62 0.37 5.83
C PHE A 283 -1.83 -0.98 5.16
N ALA A 284 -1.04 -1.99 5.51
CA ALA A 284 -1.17 -3.30 4.88
C ALA A 284 -0.87 -4.46 5.84
N ILE A 285 -1.44 -5.64 5.53
CA ILE A 285 -1.21 -6.90 6.23
C ILE A 285 -1.04 -8.02 5.21
N ASN A 286 -0.02 -8.86 5.39
CA ASN A 286 0.17 -10.04 4.55
C ASN A 286 -0.56 -11.30 5.11
N ASN A 287 -0.49 -12.42 4.39
CA ASN A 287 -1.14 -13.66 4.83
C ASN A 287 -0.39 -14.40 5.96
N ARG A 288 0.76 -13.89 6.38
CA ARG A 288 1.46 -14.30 7.61
C ARG A 288 1.01 -13.50 8.83
N ASN A 289 0.08 -12.55 8.63
CA ASN A 289 -0.44 -11.60 9.62
C ASN A 289 0.61 -10.59 10.09
N HIS A 290 1.62 -10.32 9.28
CA HIS A 290 2.58 -9.25 9.50
C HIS A 290 2.03 -7.95 8.94
N VAL A 291 2.12 -6.87 9.70
CA VAL A 291 1.50 -5.58 9.42
C VAL A 291 2.56 -4.52 9.18
N VAL A 292 2.34 -3.68 8.20
CA VAL A 292 3.19 -2.51 7.93
C VAL A 292 2.37 -1.23 7.93
N GLY A 293 3.04 -0.13 8.18
CA GLY A 293 2.39 1.17 8.22
C GLY A 293 3.36 2.29 8.55
N ALA A 294 2.83 3.34 9.17
CA ALA A 294 3.61 4.42 9.75
C ALA A 294 3.23 4.65 11.20
N SER A 295 4.16 5.08 12.00
CA SER A 295 3.90 5.42 13.39
C SER A 295 4.70 6.64 13.81
N ALA A 296 4.05 7.51 14.57
CA ALA A 296 4.66 8.69 15.12
C ALA A 296 5.77 8.30 16.11
N LEU A 297 6.91 8.99 15.99
CA LEU A 297 8.02 8.87 16.92
C LEU A 297 7.79 9.71 18.18
N ALA A 298 8.56 9.45 19.23
CA ALA A 298 8.52 10.23 20.46
C ALA A 298 8.69 11.74 20.16
N GLY A 299 7.77 12.56 20.69
CA GLY A 299 7.71 13.99 20.40
C GLY A 299 6.85 14.38 19.20
N ASN A 300 6.30 13.42 18.46
CA ASN A 300 5.34 13.61 17.35
C ASN A 300 5.82 14.52 16.20
N ALA A 301 7.14 14.68 16.05
CA ALA A 301 7.70 15.53 15.01
C ALA A 301 7.84 14.81 13.66
N ASN A 302 8.00 13.50 13.70
CA ASN A 302 8.24 12.66 12.53
C ASN A 302 7.49 11.32 12.68
N ASP A 303 7.20 10.70 11.53
CA ASP A 303 6.65 9.36 11.42
C ASP A 303 7.69 8.41 10.83
N GLU A 304 7.64 7.14 11.22
CA GLU A 304 8.54 6.13 10.68
C GLU A 304 7.77 4.86 10.28
N ALA A 305 8.17 4.29 9.15
CA ALA A 305 7.67 3.00 8.70
C ALA A 305 7.94 1.91 9.74
N PHE A 306 6.98 1.02 9.94
CA PHE A 306 7.12 -0.10 10.87
C PHE A 306 6.77 -1.43 10.22
N LEU A 307 7.31 -2.50 10.80
CA LEU A 307 6.81 -3.86 10.67
C LEU A 307 6.34 -4.33 12.04
N TRP A 308 5.11 -4.79 12.13
CA TRP A 308 4.55 -5.38 13.33
C TRP A 308 4.31 -6.87 13.13
N THR A 309 4.70 -7.67 14.10
CA THR A 309 4.33 -9.07 14.21
C THR A 309 3.82 -9.33 15.63
N LYS A 310 3.05 -10.40 15.80
CA LYS A 310 2.55 -10.78 17.13
C LYS A 310 3.69 -11.07 18.11
N GLU A 311 4.81 -11.57 17.61
CA GLU A 311 5.97 -11.98 18.40
C GLU A 311 6.85 -10.80 18.84
N THR A 312 7.02 -9.81 17.96
CA THR A 312 7.95 -8.69 18.18
C THR A 312 7.27 -7.39 18.59
N GLY A 313 5.94 -7.28 18.37
CA GLY A 313 5.28 -5.99 18.39
C GLY A 313 5.72 -5.10 17.23
N MET A 314 5.59 -3.79 17.38
CA MET A 314 5.95 -2.80 16.36
C MET A 314 7.46 -2.55 16.38
N VAL A 315 8.13 -2.74 15.24
CA VAL A 315 9.58 -2.54 15.04
C VAL A 315 9.78 -1.51 13.93
N PRO A 316 10.59 -0.45 14.14
CA PRO A 316 10.85 0.53 13.10
C PRO A 316 11.65 -0.07 11.94
N LEU A 317 11.35 0.36 10.71
CA LEU A 317 12.06 -0.04 9.48
C LEU A 317 13.15 0.96 9.09
N GLY A 318 13.15 2.14 9.69
CA GLY A 318 14.07 3.23 9.34
C GLY A 318 13.50 4.13 8.23
N ARG A 319 14.38 4.98 7.72
CA ARG A 319 14.16 5.96 6.67
C ARG A 319 15.35 5.96 5.73
N LEU A 320 15.18 6.45 4.53
CA LEU A 320 16.31 6.70 3.63
C LEU A 320 17.18 7.84 4.15
N ASP A 321 18.47 7.82 3.80
CA ASP A 321 19.43 8.82 4.23
C ASP A 321 19.00 10.22 3.76
N GLY A 322 18.93 11.17 4.72
CA GLY A 322 18.50 12.54 4.47
C GLY A 322 16.99 12.79 4.65
N ASP A 323 16.19 11.75 4.78
CA ASP A 323 14.75 11.88 4.97
C ASP A 323 14.37 11.96 6.45
N THR A 324 13.24 12.61 6.72
CA THR A 324 12.71 12.80 8.08
C THR A 324 11.53 11.90 8.41
N ASN A 325 10.80 11.44 7.40
CA ASN A 325 9.62 10.60 7.56
C ASN A 325 9.67 9.37 6.63
N SER A 326 8.98 8.29 7.00
CA SER A 326 8.76 7.13 6.13
C SER A 326 7.44 6.44 6.46
N ALA A 327 6.89 5.73 5.47
CA ALA A 327 5.69 4.90 5.60
C ALA A 327 5.82 3.62 4.77
N GLY A 328 5.53 2.47 5.36
CA GLY A 328 5.37 1.21 4.64
C GLY A 328 3.94 1.08 4.13
N LEU A 329 3.73 1.04 2.82
CA LEU A 329 2.40 1.05 2.20
C LEU A 329 1.90 -0.34 1.81
N ALA A 330 2.81 -1.25 1.47
CA ALA A 330 2.45 -2.63 1.16
C ALA A 330 3.52 -3.62 1.61
N VAL A 331 3.09 -4.85 1.89
CA VAL A 331 3.95 -5.96 2.31
C VAL A 331 3.52 -7.25 1.64
N ASN A 332 4.46 -8.00 1.07
CA ASN A 332 4.19 -9.32 0.52
C ASN A 332 4.40 -10.45 1.55
N ASN A 333 4.12 -11.71 1.16
CA ASN A 333 4.27 -12.86 2.04
C ASN A 333 5.74 -13.28 2.33
N LYS A 334 6.71 -12.55 1.79
CA LYS A 334 8.14 -12.69 2.08
C LYS A 334 8.66 -11.61 3.03
N ASP A 335 7.75 -10.75 3.56
CA ASP A 335 8.06 -9.56 4.36
C ASP A 335 8.89 -8.51 3.61
N GLU A 336 8.81 -8.49 2.30
CA GLU A 336 9.33 -7.37 1.51
C GLU A 336 8.32 -6.23 1.61
N VAL A 337 8.78 -5.04 2.00
CA VAL A 337 7.95 -3.86 2.24
C VAL A 337 8.30 -2.78 1.23
N VAL A 338 7.28 -2.19 0.63
CA VAL A 338 7.43 -1.00 -0.21
C VAL A 338 6.65 0.17 0.36
N GLY A 339 7.06 1.37 0.00
CA GLY A 339 6.42 2.59 0.45
C GLY A 339 7.17 3.83 0.02
N GLY A 340 7.10 4.87 0.84
CA GLY A 340 7.78 6.15 0.62
C GLY A 340 8.57 6.60 1.83
N SER A 341 9.69 7.23 1.58
CA SER A 341 10.48 8.00 2.53
C SER A 341 10.52 9.44 2.03
N ILE A 342 10.51 10.43 2.93
CA ILE A 342 10.33 11.81 2.52
C ILE A 342 11.06 12.76 3.45
N ASN A 343 11.67 13.79 2.88
CA ASN A 343 12.25 14.88 3.67
C ASN A 343 11.23 16.01 3.81
N GLY A 344 10.86 16.31 5.06
CA GLY A 344 9.91 17.36 5.38
C GLY A 344 8.46 16.89 5.46
N ASP A 345 7.54 17.77 5.11
CA ASP A 345 6.08 17.54 5.18
C ASP A 345 5.65 16.53 4.11
N ILE A 346 4.82 15.56 4.51
CA ILE A 346 4.36 14.47 3.66
C ILE A 346 3.55 14.93 2.43
N LEU A 347 2.98 16.13 2.48
CA LEU A 347 2.19 16.68 1.38
C LEU A 347 3.01 17.52 0.41
N THR A 348 4.19 18.01 0.84
CA THR A 348 4.98 18.99 0.08
C THR A 348 6.44 18.60 -0.11
N GLY A 349 6.91 17.56 0.57
CA GLY A 349 8.27 17.05 0.43
C GLY A 349 8.49 16.20 -0.81
N ASP A 350 9.74 15.96 -1.15
CA ASP A 350 10.13 15.08 -2.26
C ASP A 350 10.02 13.61 -1.80
N PRO A 351 9.14 12.80 -2.40
CA PRO A 351 9.00 11.41 -2.03
C PRO A 351 10.08 10.54 -2.68
N HIS A 352 10.68 9.66 -1.88
CA HIS A 352 11.64 8.66 -2.32
C HIS A 352 11.04 7.26 -2.08
N PRO A 353 10.57 6.55 -3.10
CA PRO A 353 10.07 5.21 -2.93
C PRO A 353 11.19 4.25 -2.55
N PHE A 354 10.89 3.33 -1.66
CA PHE A 354 11.84 2.34 -1.17
C PHE A 354 11.34 0.91 -1.32
N LEU A 355 12.30 -0.01 -1.32
CA LEU A 355 12.11 -1.42 -1.01
C LEU A 355 12.89 -1.74 0.27
N TRP A 356 12.19 -2.24 1.29
CA TRP A 356 12.80 -2.79 2.49
C TRP A 356 12.75 -4.31 2.45
N ARG A 357 13.89 -4.94 2.77
CA ARG A 357 14.02 -6.38 2.77
C ARG A 357 15.14 -6.81 3.71
N ASN A 358 14.89 -7.83 4.55
CA ASN A 358 15.90 -8.40 5.46
C ASN A 358 16.63 -7.38 6.34
N GLY A 359 15.96 -6.33 6.80
CA GLY A 359 16.56 -5.30 7.66
C GLY A 359 17.20 -4.13 6.91
N VAL A 360 17.17 -4.10 5.57
CA VAL A 360 17.77 -3.05 4.75
C VAL A 360 16.71 -2.32 3.94
N MET A 361 16.69 -1.00 4.02
CA MET A 361 15.89 -0.13 3.18
C MET A 361 16.76 0.43 2.05
N ALA A 362 16.34 0.22 0.80
CA ALA A 362 17.03 0.71 -0.39
C ALA A 362 16.11 1.64 -1.20
N PRO A 363 16.60 2.79 -1.69
CA PRO A 363 15.83 3.61 -2.62
C PRO A 363 15.52 2.81 -3.89
N LEU A 364 14.26 2.81 -4.34
CA LEU A 364 13.87 2.09 -5.55
C LEU A 364 14.67 2.54 -6.79
N SER A 365 15.02 3.83 -6.85
CA SER A 365 15.82 4.40 -7.92
C SER A 365 17.22 3.75 -8.08
N THR A 366 17.82 3.27 -6.98
CA THR A 366 19.13 2.59 -7.02
C THR A 366 19.06 1.15 -7.56
N LEU A 367 17.86 0.60 -7.61
CA LEU A 367 17.58 -0.76 -8.08
C LEU A 367 17.18 -0.80 -9.56
N LEU A 368 17.03 0.37 -10.21
CA LEU A 368 16.60 0.56 -11.60
C LEU A 368 17.78 0.92 -12.50
N PRO A 369 17.65 0.73 -13.84
CA PRO A 369 18.64 1.21 -14.78
C PRO A 369 18.84 2.72 -14.66
N PRO A 370 20.10 3.23 -14.77
CA PRO A 370 20.39 4.65 -14.60
C PRO A 370 19.79 5.54 -15.71
N ASP A 371 19.41 4.96 -16.83
CA ASP A 371 18.78 5.61 -17.98
C ASP A 371 17.25 5.42 -18.00
N THR A 372 16.67 5.04 -16.88
CA THR A 372 15.22 4.94 -16.73
C THR A 372 14.56 6.30 -16.91
N ASP A 373 13.66 6.41 -17.89
CA ASP A 373 13.02 7.67 -18.29
C ASP A 373 11.92 8.12 -17.30
N LEU A 374 11.30 7.20 -16.56
CA LEU A 374 10.32 7.49 -15.55
C LEU A 374 10.98 7.55 -14.16
N ILE A 375 10.82 8.64 -13.44
CA ILE A 375 11.31 8.84 -12.06
C ILE A 375 10.26 8.34 -11.08
N PRO A 376 10.44 7.21 -10.38
CA PRO A 376 9.47 6.73 -9.40
C PRO A 376 9.32 7.72 -8.24
N LEU A 377 8.05 8.01 -7.88
CA LEU A 377 7.69 8.90 -6.78
C LEU A 377 7.12 8.15 -5.58
N LEU A 378 6.34 7.08 -5.80
CA LEU A 378 5.77 6.29 -4.72
C LEU A 378 5.57 4.84 -5.16
N ALA A 379 5.82 3.89 -4.24
CA ALA A 379 5.57 2.47 -4.42
C ALA A 379 4.37 2.07 -3.56
N ASN A 380 3.23 1.76 -4.20
CA ASN A 380 1.95 1.53 -3.53
C ASN A 380 1.63 0.06 -3.28
N ALA A 381 2.17 -0.83 -4.10
CA ALA A 381 1.85 -2.27 -4.02
C ALA A 381 3.06 -3.13 -4.36
N ILE A 382 3.11 -4.30 -3.76
CA ILE A 382 4.08 -5.36 -4.07
C ILE A 382 3.37 -6.72 -4.02
N ASN A 383 3.64 -7.59 -5.01
CA ASN A 383 3.15 -8.96 -5.00
C ASN A 383 4.20 -9.95 -4.44
N ASP A 384 3.82 -11.23 -4.30
CA ASP A 384 4.71 -12.28 -3.80
C ASP A 384 5.86 -12.63 -4.73
N ASP A 385 5.79 -12.17 -5.95
CA ASP A 385 6.85 -12.30 -6.94
C ASP A 385 7.86 -11.15 -6.88
N GLY A 386 7.61 -10.16 -6.03
CA GLY A 386 8.44 -8.98 -5.84
C GLY A 386 8.20 -7.90 -6.90
N GLU A 387 7.17 -8.01 -7.74
CA GLU A 387 6.80 -6.94 -8.66
C GLU A 387 6.19 -5.79 -7.89
N ILE A 388 6.65 -4.56 -8.16
CA ILE A 388 6.27 -3.34 -7.42
C ILE A 388 5.48 -2.44 -8.36
N ALA A 389 4.30 -2.02 -7.94
CA ALA A 389 3.47 -1.07 -8.66
C ALA A 389 3.36 0.26 -7.91
N GLY A 390 3.31 1.35 -8.65
CA GLY A 390 3.25 2.70 -8.09
C GLY A 390 3.05 3.75 -9.16
N PHE A 391 3.54 4.96 -8.91
CA PHE A 391 3.53 6.02 -9.90
C PHE A 391 4.84 6.82 -9.88
N GLY A 392 5.12 7.47 -10.99
CA GLY A 392 6.33 8.24 -11.18
C GLY A 392 6.11 9.43 -12.12
N PHE A 393 7.08 10.32 -12.15
CA PHE A 393 7.11 11.47 -13.03
C PHE A 393 7.82 11.13 -14.33
N GLN A 394 7.20 11.43 -15.46
CA GLN A 394 7.75 11.29 -16.81
C GLN A 394 8.29 12.64 -17.29
N PRO A 395 9.61 12.87 -17.26
CA PRO A 395 10.18 14.17 -17.58
C PRO A 395 9.94 14.65 -19.01
N SER A 396 9.87 13.71 -19.97
CA SER A 396 9.70 14.05 -21.39
C SER A 396 8.33 14.61 -21.72
N SER A 397 7.25 14.14 -21.06
CA SER A 397 5.88 14.62 -21.22
C SER A 397 5.42 15.56 -20.12
N GLN A 398 6.15 15.65 -18.98
CA GLN A 398 5.75 16.36 -17.75
C GLN A 398 4.48 15.78 -17.12
N GLU A 399 4.29 14.48 -17.21
CA GLU A 399 3.10 13.75 -16.77
C GLU A 399 3.43 12.81 -15.61
N ILE A 400 2.41 12.37 -14.90
CA ILE A 400 2.50 11.35 -13.86
C ILE A 400 1.97 10.04 -14.43
N HIS A 401 2.81 9.03 -14.46
CA HIS A 401 2.44 7.72 -14.97
C HIS A 401 2.49 6.63 -13.91
N ALA A 402 1.55 5.70 -13.99
CA ALA A 402 1.64 4.42 -13.29
C ALA A 402 2.84 3.62 -13.82
N PHE A 403 3.49 2.87 -12.93
CA PHE A 403 4.57 1.97 -13.32
C PHE A 403 4.42 0.57 -12.73
N LEU A 404 5.13 -0.37 -13.36
CA LEU A 404 5.40 -1.71 -12.83
C LEU A 404 6.91 -1.96 -12.87
N ALA A 405 7.54 -2.07 -11.70
CA ALA A 405 8.93 -2.50 -11.58
C ALA A 405 8.96 -4.03 -11.40
N ILE A 406 9.72 -4.70 -12.26
CA ILE A 406 9.77 -6.16 -12.38
C ILE A 406 11.16 -6.63 -12.00
N PRO A 407 11.33 -7.56 -11.05
CA PRO A 407 12.63 -8.09 -10.69
C PRO A 407 13.33 -8.71 -11.90
N CYS A 408 14.62 -8.43 -12.06
CA CYS A 408 15.45 -9.04 -13.10
C CYS A 408 15.43 -10.57 -13.04
N GLY A 409 15.52 -11.21 -14.20
CA GLY A 409 15.44 -12.67 -14.36
C GLY A 409 14.04 -13.18 -14.69
N ARG A 410 13.00 -12.33 -14.62
CA ARG A 410 11.61 -12.68 -14.99
C ARG A 410 11.21 -12.26 -16.41
N THR A 411 11.92 -11.31 -16.98
CA THR A 411 11.70 -10.84 -18.36
C THR A 411 12.96 -10.95 -19.20
N ASN A 412 12.80 -11.20 -20.50
CA ASN A 412 13.90 -11.22 -21.47
C ASN A 412 14.28 -9.81 -21.99
N THR A 413 13.72 -8.73 -21.40
CA THR A 413 13.69 -7.42 -22.03
C THR A 413 14.93 -6.57 -21.84
N ASP A 414 15.73 -6.75 -20.79
CA ASP A 414 16.97 -5.97 -20.59
C ASP A 414 18.15 -6.86 -20.22
N LYS A 415 18.61 -7.60 -21.23
CA LYS A 415 19.71 -8.56 -21.05
C LYS A 415 21.00 -7.93 -20.50
N GLN A 416 21.32 -6.67 -20.83
CA GLN A 416 22.53 -6.02 -20.37
C GLN A 416 22.44 -5.61 -18.90
N TRP A 417 21.38 -4.91 -18.47
CA TRP A 417 21.18 -4.50 -17.09
C TRP A 417 20.96 -5.70 -16.15
N CYS A 418 20.19 -6.69 -16.61
CA CYS A 418 19.85 -7.88 -15.85
C CYS A 418 20.86 -9.03 -15.97
N SER A 419 21.89 -8.95 -16.83
CA SER A 419 22.81 -10.06 -17.11
C SER A 419 24.04 -10.15 -16.20
N GLU A 420 24.32 -9.12 -15.43
CA GLU A 420 25.46 -9.11 -14.52
C GLU A 420 25.06 -9.69 -13.15
N ASP A 421 25.41 -10.96 -12.96
CA ASP A 421 25.53 -11.71 -11.71
C ASP A 421 24.28 -11.88 -10.82
N HIS A 422 23.22 -12.52 -11.34
CA HIS A 422 22.02 -12.86 -10.56
C HIS A 422 22.01 -14.26 -9.91
N ARG A 423 23.09 -15.02 -9.96
CA ARG A 423 23.08 -16.43 -9.51
C ARG A 423 23.01 -16.63 -8.00
N GLY A 424 22.93 -15.58 -7.20
CA GLY A 424 23.06 -15.67 -5.74
C GLY A 424 21.83 -15.29 -4.92
N PHE A 425 20.86 -14.56 -5.44
CA PHE A 425 19.84 -13.91 -4.60
C PHE A 425 18.54 -14.71 -4.40
N PHE A 426 18.11 -15.42 -5.42
CA PHE A 426 17.04 -16.40 -5.25
C PHE A 426 17.72 -17.75 -5.08
N GLY A 427 17.69 -18.29 -3.85
CA GLY A 427 18.05 -19.66 -3.60
C GLY A 427 17.46 -20.49 -4.73
N ARG A 428 18.30 -21.31 -5.40
CA ARG A 428 17.94 -22.17 -6.52
C ARG A 428 16.46 -22.60 -6.44
N SER A 429 15.56 -21.86 -7.04
CA SER A 429 14.48 -22.50 -7.72
C SER A 429 15.12 -23.02 -8.99
N ASP A 430 15.41 -24.30 -9.01
CA ASP A 430 15.85 -25.02 -10.20
C ASP A 430 15.07 -24.48 -11.38
N GLY A 431 15.81 -24.15 -12.47
CA GLY A 431 15.25 -23.69 -13.73
C GLY A 431 14.36 -24.73 -14.41
N ALA A 432 13.42 -25.28 -13.70
CA ALA A 432 12.20 -25.80 -14.24
C ALA A 432 11.44 -24.56 -14.74
N ASP A 433 11.27 -24.45 -16.05
CA ASP A 433 10.16 -23.70 -16.64
C ASP A 433 8.96 -23.88 -15.70
N ARG A 434 8.71 -22.87 -14.84
CA ARG A 434 7.43 -22.87 -14.10
C ARG A 434 6.39 -22.96 -15.20
N PRO A 435 5.50 -23.94 -15.18
CA PRO A 435 4.43 -23.98 -16.15
C PRO A 435 3.81 -22.60 -16.11
N LYS A 436 3.76 -21.91 -17.27
CA LYS A 436 3.08 -20.63 -17.41
C LYS A 436 1.76 -20.86 -16.74
N THR A 437 1.57 -20.33 -15.55
CA THR A 437 0.36 -20.59 -14.75
C THR A 437 -0.76 -20.12 -15.66
N ALA A 438 -1.57 -21.05 -16.14
CA ALA A 438 -2.57 -20.72 -17.14
C ALA A 438 -3.42 -19.61 -16.55
N LEU A 439 -3.49 -18.47 -17.25
CA LEU A 439 -4.28 -17.32 -16.80
C LEU A 439 -5.64 -17.82 -16.30
N PRO A 440 -6.10 -17.40 -15.13
CA PRO A 440 -7.41 -17.75 -14.63
C PRO A 440 -8.47 -17.53 -15.72
N GLU A 441 -9.46 -18.38 -15.78
CA GLU A 441 -10.51 -18.26 -16.81
C GLU A 441 -11.21 -16.89 -16.72
N SER A 442 -11.37 -16.34 -15.51
CA SER A 442 -11.85 -14.99 -15.26
C SER A 442 -11.01 -13.92 -15.96
N LEU A 443 -9.69 -14.02 -15.88
CA LEU A 443 -8.78 -13.07 -16.53
C LEU A 443 -8.80 -13.26 -18.06
N ARG A 444 -8.83 -14.48 -18.56
CA ARG A 444 -8.99 -14.74 -20.00
C ARG A 444 -10.29 -14.17 -20.56
N ARG A 445 -11.40 -14.33 -19.85
CA ARG A 445 -12.69 -13.74 -20.22
C ARG A 445 -12.64 -12.21 -20.21
N LEU A 446 -12.01 -11.63 -19.17
CA LEU A 446 -11.80 -10.18 -19.07
C LEU A 446 -11.03 -9.64 -20.28
N LEU A 447 -9.89 -10.23 -20.61
CA LEU A 447 -9.07 -9.81 -21.75
C LEU A 447 -9.81 -9.95 -23.09
N GLN A 448 -10.62 -10.97 -23.25
CA GLN A 448 -11.49 -11.13 -24.42
C GLN A 448 -12.55 -10.02 -24.49
N GLN A 449 -13.23 -9.70 -23.38
CA GLN A 449 -14.25 -8.65 -23.34
C GLN A 449 -13.68 -7.25 -23.58
N LEU A 450 -12.49 -6.97 -23.02
CA LEU A 450 -11.81 -5.68 -23.18
C LEU A 450 -11.11 -5.57 -24.54
N GLY A 451 -10.78 -6.69 -25.20
CA GLY A 451 -10.17 -6.73 -26.51
C GLY A 451 -11.13 -6.50 -27.68
N HIS A 452 -12.46 -6.49 -27.41
CA HIS A 452 -13.51 -6.26 -28.39
C HIS A 452 -14.18 -4.88 -28.24
N ARG A 453 -13.65 -4.01 -27.38
CA ARG A 453 -13.99 -2.59 -27.27
C ARG A 453 -12.82 -1.76 -27.79
#